data_7b7245abc90d55c77bb5eb854d7acf50
#
_entry.id   7b7245abc90d55c77bb5eb854d7acf50
#
_cell.length_a   1.000
_cell.length_b   1.000
_cell.length_c   1.000
_cell.angle_alpha   90.00
_cell.angle_beta   90.00
_cell.angle_gamma   90.00
#
_symmetry.space_group_name_H-M   'P 1'
#
loop_
_entity.id
_entity.type
_entity.pdbx_description
1 polymer ?
#
loop_
_entity_poly.entity_id
_entity_poly.type
_entity_poly.pdbx_seq_one_letter_code
_entity_poly.pdbx_strand_id
1 'polypeptide(L)'
;LSSAYLTVTGDDGACDMNGDFFNFVGGVPVKFGVVGDKMVFKAKFGREQGYCFRIFEKSFPKDAPQNKMSKMVVSFHVYALDEDLFALSPIKGDMHIHSTNSDGKNKPVEVALKCFECGFDIQAISDHGRYYTSADMQKLFGKYPTSVKFLNAEECHFAYPHIHNLGGSESVSDYIRNHIPQYYARVEKIMKGISETLPFRVRKDIAKIEAEAEIVRKFGGIAVFNHPYWQKGDVKNMFYNQMPKQMWDAVCERKSFDAYEIVNYGCGDISISRAVANIAELRAKGLDFPLVGSSDAHMVEDQGFGYSVIFAKSNSWADIKDAILNKRSVAVAEFAYLDKTNSDRRARLVFGDDRYGRFAYFLFDEFYPHHDALVKEEGAILAAILNASDANPDIGKLKNVSEKSKAAYGSIKA
;
A
#
# COMPACT_ATOMS: atom_id res chain seq x y z
N LEU A 1 13.22 3.11 39.16
CA LEU A 1 12.91 4.33 38.38
C LEU A 1 13.56 5.58 38.95
N SER A 2 13.76 5.71 40.24
CA SER A 2 14.44 6.88 40.88
C SER A 2 15.89 7.05 40.44
N SER A 3 16.51 6.06 39.84
CA SER A 3 17.88 6.05 39.31
C SER A 3 17.95 6.06 37.79
N ALA A 4 16.87 6.45 37.10
CA ALA A 4 16.82 6.54 35.64
C ALA A 4 16.90 8.00 35.17
N TYR A 5 17.29 8.20 33.89
CA TYR A 5 17.07 9.42 33.16
C TYR A 5 16.45 9.13 31.79
N LEU A 6 15.68 10.09 31.30
CA LEU A 6 14.92 9.98 30.05
C LEU A 6 15.46 10.99 29.06
N THR A 7 15.67 10.56 27.81
CA THR A 7 16.02 11.45 26.68
C THR A 7 15.08 11.25 25.52
N VAL A 8 14.98 12.25 24.64
CA VAL A 8 14.23 12.18 23.38
C VAL A 8 15.09 12.69 22.22
N THR A 9 14.97 12.03 21.07
CA THR A 9 15.52 12.46 19.79
C THR A 9 14.44 12.39 18.73
N GLY A 10 14.39 13.36 17.80
CA GLY A 10 13.52 13.31 16.63
C GLY A 10 14.22 12.67 15.41
N ASP A 11 13.43 12.21 14.44
CA ASP A 11 13.93 11.55 13.21
C ASP A 11 14.75 12.51 12.32
N ASP A 12 14.41 13.81 12.31
CA ASP A 12 15.16 14.84 11.57
C ASP A 12 16.56 15.11 12.17
N GLY A 13 17.05 14.15 12.98
CA GLY A 13 18.30 14.32 13.72
C GLY A 13 18.22 15.61 14.48
N ALA A 14 17.46 15.66 15.58
CA ALA A 14 17.61 16.79 16.47
C ALA A 14 19.09 16.87 16.78
N CYS A 15 19.79 17.67 15.96
CA CYS A 15 21.08 18.17 16.31
C CYS A 15 20.91 18.65 17.74
N ASP A 16 21.79 18.26 18.63
CA ASP A 16 21.95 19.06 19.79
C ASP A 16 22.15 20.50 19.28
N MET A 17 21.88 21.49 20.12
CA MET A 17 21.98 22.90 19.71
C MET A 17 23.39 23.29 19.27
N ASN A 18 24.35 22.39 19.24
CA ASN A 18 25.76 22.56 18.88
C ASN A 18 26.11 22.00 17.49
N GLY A 19 25.15 21.36 16.78
CA GLY A 19 25.39 20.87 15.43
C GLY A 19 26.22 19.58 15.32
N ASP A 20 26.48 18.90 16.43
CA ASP A 20 27.20 17.62 16.43
C ASP A 20 26.30 16.47 15.94
N PHE A 21 26.47 16.13 14.69
CA PHE A 21 25.68 15.11 13.97
C PHE A 21 25.80 13.67 14.51
N PHE A 22 26.67 13.40 15.48
CA PHE A 22 27.03 12.06 15.89
C PHE A 22 26.73 11.68 17.34
N ASN A 23 25.98 12.49 18.05
CA ASN A 23 25.62 12.14 19.43
C ASN A 23 24.33 11.32 19.48
N PHE A 24 24.36 10.10 18.94
CA PHE A 24 23.26 9.12 19.04
C PHE A 24 22.88 8.76 20.49
N VAL A 25 23.70 9.14 21.46
CA VAL A 25 23.48 8.85 22.89
C VAL A 25 22.90 10.05 23.64
N GLY A 26 22.94 11.23 23.04
CA GLY A 26 22.77 12.49 23.75
C GLY A 26 21.39 13.10 23.78
N GLY A 27 20.32 12.54 23.22
CA GLY A 27 18.98 13.16 23.14
C GLY A 27 18.67 14.24 24.19
N VAL A 28 17.70 15.09 23.93
CA VAL A 28 17.30 16.17 24.85
C VAL A 28 16.75 15.55 26.15
N PRO A 29 17.25 15.90 27.35
CA PRO A 29 16.72 15.38 28.61
C PRO A 29 15.25 15.75 28.80
N VAL A 30 14.44 14.79 29.20
CA VAL A 30 13.02 14.97 29.51
C VAL A 30 12.81 14.79 31.02
N LYS A 31 12.15 15.76 31.66
CA LYS A 31 11.76 15.66 33.07
C LYS A 31 10.58 14.70 33.20
N PHE A 32 10.67 13.79 34.16
CA PHE A 32 9.61 12.86 34.50
C PHE A 32 9.37 12.75 36.01
N GLY A 33 8.18 12.32 36.37
CA GLY A 33 7.83 11.89 37.74
C GLY A 33 7.57 10.40 37.80
N VAL A 34 7.49 9.84 38.99
CA VAL A 34 7.09 8.45 39.23
C VAL A 34 5.80 8.46 40.04
N VAL A 35 4.75 7.79 39.51
CA VAL A 35 3.46 7.64 40.17
C VAL A 35 3.14 6.14 40.23
N GLY A 36 3.24 5.56 41.44
CA GLY A 36 3.17 4.11 41.60
C GLY A 36 4.32 3.41 40.89
N ASP A 37 3.99 2.51 39.99
CA ASP A 37 4.90 1.75 39.11
C ASP A 37 5.16 2.40 37.73
N LYS A 38 4.56 3.58 37.48
CA LYS A 38 4.58 4.26 36.17
C LYS A 38 5.53 5.46 36.19
N MET A 39 6.30 5.60 35.10
CA MET A 39 6.99 6.83 34.75
C MET A 39 6.03 7.76 34.02
N VAL A 40 5.88 9.00 34.49
CA VAL A 40 4.98 10.00 33.91
C VAL A 40 5.78 11.21 33.51
N PHE A 41 5.65 11.66 32.27
CA PHE A 41 6.29 12.86 31.75
C PHE A 41 5.37 13.61 30.79
N LYS A 42 5.70 14.86 30.54
CA LYS A 42 5.06 15.68 29.50
C LYS A 42 6.12 16.08 28.49
N ALA A 43 5.82 15.88 27.21
CA ALA A 43 6.62 16.33 26.11
C ALA A 43 5.77 17.22 25.19
N LYS A 44 6.40 18.28 24.64
CA LYS A 44 5.80 19.10 23.59
C LYS A 44 6.57 18.80 22.29
N PHE A 45 5.87 18.34 21.28
CA PHE A 45 6.44 18.09 19.97
C PHE A 45 6.39 19.35 19.12
N GLY A 46 7.52 19.71 18.51
CA GLY A 46 7.63 20.93 17.70
C GLY A 46 7.38 20.71 16.20
N ARG A 47 7.37 19.46 15.74
CA ARG A 47 7.24 19.09 14.32
C ARG A 47 6.55 17.76 14.18
N GLU A 48 5.93 17.54 13.03
CA GLU A 48 5.43 16.23 12.60
C GLU A 48 6.61 15.31 12.23
N GLN A 49 6.89 14.33 13.07
CA GLN A 49 7.96 13.34 12.88
C GLN A 49 7.91 12.25 13.93
N GLY A 50 8.72 11.20 13.76
CA GLY A 50 9.01 10.21 14.79
C GLY A 50 9.90 10.78 15.91
N TYR A 51 9.65 10.36 17.14
CA TYR A 51 10.44 10.67 18.32
C TYR A 51 10.78 9.41 19.06
N CYS A 52 12.07 9.17 19.28
CA CYS A 52 12.56 8.04 20.08
C CYS A 52 12.86 8.50 21.50
N PHE A 53 12.14 7.93 22.46
CA PHE A 53 12.40 8.10 23.89
C PHE A 53 13.29 6.96 24.37
N ARG A 54 14.31 7.27 25.13
CA ARG A 54 15.26 6.30 25.70
C ARG A 54 15.39 6.48 27.19
N ILE A 55 15.25 5.41 27.93
CA ILE A 55 15.42 5.37 29.38
C ILE A 55 16.75 4.70 29.68
N PHE A 56 17.58 5.37 30.44
CA PHE A 56 18.90 4.90 30.85
C PHE A 56 19.00 4.80 32.37
N GLU A 57 19.90 3.96 32.85
CA GLU A 57 20.28 3.95 34.26
C GLU A 57 21.06 5.22 34.63
N LYS A 58 20.81 5.76 35.85
CA LYS A 58 21.42 6.99 36.35
C LYS A 58 22.96 6.95 36.47
N SER A 59 23.50 5.75 36.53
CA SER A 59 24.95 5.50 36.64
C SER A 59 25.68 5.59 35.29
N PHE A 60 25.01 6.00 34.20
CA PHE A 60 25.66 6.12 32.91
C PHE A 60 26.55 7.37 32.88
N PRO A 61 27.90 7.24 32.72
CA PRO A 61 28.79 8.38 32.63
C PRO A 61 28.48 9.20 31.37
N LYS A 62 28.47 10.55 31.46
CA LYS A 62 28.22 11.42 30.34
C LYS A 62 29.18 11.18 29.15
N ASP A 63 30.38 10.67 29.47
CA ASP A 63 31.46 10.46 28.50
C ASP A 63 31.67 8.99 28.13
N ALA A 64 30.68 8.12 28.33
CA ALA A 64 30.82 6.72 28.00
C ALA A 64 30.87 6.51 26.46
N PRO A 65 31.86 5.74 25.95
CA PRO A 65 31.97 5.48 24.53
C PRO A 65 30.72 4.78 23.97
N GLN A 66 30.36 5.08 22.70
CA GLN A 66 29.16 4.66 22.01
C GLN A 66 28.87 3.14 22.03
N ASN A 67 29.89 2.30 22.26
CA ASN A 67 29.74 0.86 22.36
C ASN A 67 29.19 0.36 23.71
N LYS A 68 28.88 1.25 24.66
CA LYS A 68 28.23 0.89 25.94
C LYS A 68 26.71 1.11 25.92
N MET A 69 26.02 0.72 24.85
CA MET A 69 24.54 0.63 24.81
C MET A 69 23.95 -0.31 25.86
N SER A 70 24.79 -1.06 26.59
CA SER A 70 24.40 -2.01 27.63
C SER A 70 23.70 -1.41 28.86
N LYS A 71 23.57 -0.08 28.91
CA LYS A 71 22.88 0.59 30.04
C LYS A 71 21.56 1.27 29.65
N MET A 72 21.17 1.20 28.39
CA MET A 72 19.80 1.57 28.01
C MET A 72 18.84 0.50 28.51
N VAL A 73 17.85 0.90 29.28
CA VAL A 73 16.86 0.01 29.88
C VAL A 73 15.76 -0.32 28.87
N VAL A 74 15.23 0.72 28.22
CA VAL A 74 14.16 0.59 27.24
C VAL A 74 14.14 1.81 26.32
N SER A 75 13.70 1.61 25.08
CA SER A 75 13.30 2.68 24.17
C SER A 75 11.87 2.46 23.70
N PHE A 76 11.19 3.54 23.36
CA PHE A 76 9.88 3.51 22.70
C PHE A 76 9.78 4.69 21.75
N HIS A 77 8.91 4.56 20.74
CA HIS A 77 8.73 5.55 19.72
C HIS A 77 7.33 6.17 19.80
N VAL A 78 7.25 7.44 19.45
CA VAL A 78 6.00 8.19 19.30
C VAL A 78 6.10 8.96 17.99
N TYR A 79 5.06 8.99 17.19
CA TYR A 79 4.97 9.85 16.01
C TYR A 79 4.04 11.02 16.30
N ALA A 80 4.56 12.24 16.25
CA ALA A 80 3.75 13.43 16.33
C ALA A 80 3.13 13.73 14.95
N LEU A 81 1.82 13.88 14.91
CA LEU A 81 1.06 14.13 13.70
C LEU A 81 0.46 15.54 13.72
N ASP A 82 0.49 16.22 12.58
CA ASP A 82 -0.32 17.41 12.36
C ASP A 82 -1.80 17.02 12.23
N GLU A 83 -2.71 17.98 12.46
CA GLU A 83 -4.16 17.72 12.53
C GLU A 83 -4.74 17.04 11.29
N ASP A 84 -4.25 17.40 10.11
CA ASP A 84 -4.72 16.85 8.84
C ASP A 84 -4.37 15.37 8.67
N LEU A 85 -3.15 14.96 9.05
CA LEU A 85 -2.74 13.56 9.02
C LEU A 85 -3.33 12.79 10.20
N PHE A 86 -3.44 13.41 11.38
CA PHE A 86 -4.09 12.82 12.55
C PHE A 86 -5.57 12.47 12.29
N ALA A 87 -6.26 13.21 11.42
CA ALA A 87 -7.65 12.94 11.03
C ALA A 87 -7.80 11.69 10.14
N LEU A 88 -6.71 11.15 9.58
CA LEU A 88 -6.74 10.03 8.65
C LEU A 88 -6.42 8.70 9.34
N SER A 89 -6.85 7.60 8.73
CA SER A 89 -6.52 6.23 9.12
C SER A 89 -5.63 5.61 8.05
N PRO A 90 -4.51 4.95 8.42
CA PRO A 90 -3.65 4.25 7.47
C PRO A 90 -4.28 2.90 7.11
N ILE A 91 -4.74 2.76 5.89
CA ILE A 91 -5.42 1.57 5.37
C ILE A 91 -4.44 0.80 4.49
N LYS A 92 -4.11 -0.42 4.87
CA LYS A 92 -3.18 -1.29 4.15
C LYS A 92 -3.94 -2.25 3.24
N GLY A 93 -3.49 -2.41 1.97
CA GLY A 93 -4.14 -3.37 1.10
C GLY A 93 -3.46 -3.62 -0.25
N ASP A 94 -3.80 -4.76 -0.81
CA ASP A 94 -3.38 -5.20 -2.14
C ASP A 94 -4.61 -5.21 -3.06
N MET A 95 -4.51 -4.47 -4.14
CA MET A 95 -5.65 -4.17 -5.00
C MET A 95 -5.51 -4.72 -6.42
N HIS A 96 -4.45 -5.51 -6.69
CA HIS A 96 -4.22 -6.15 -7.97
C HIS A 96 -3.73 -7.58 -7.75
N ILE A 97 -4.65 -8.54 -7.90
CA ILE A 97 -4.43 -9.97 -7.61
C ILE A 97 -5.29 -10.80 -8.55
N HIS A 98 -4.79 -11.98 -8.94
CA HIS A 98 -5.47 -12.90 -9.84
C HIS A 98 -5.89 -14.21 -9.14
N SER A 99 -6.97 -14.79 -9.64
CA SER A 99 -7.48 -16.08 -9.20
C SER A 99 -7.66 -17.07 -10.37
N THR A 100 -8.14 -18.29 -10.08
CA THR A 100 -8.48 -19.28 -11.11
C THR A 100 -9.61 -18.85 -12.05
N ASN A 101 -10.26 -17.71 -11.81
CA ASN A 101 -11.24 -17.17 -12.75
C ASN A 101 -10.57 -16.44 -13.95
N SER A 102 -9.28 -16.17 -13.88
CA SER A 102 -8.43 -15.79 -15.02
C SER A 102 -7.23 -16.74 -15.13
N ASP A 103 -6.07 -16.32 -14.74
CA ASP A 103 -4.81 -17.05 -14.89
C ASP A 103 -4.05 -17.30 -13.58
N GLY A 104 -4.61 -16.90 -12.44
CA GLY A 104 -4.13 -17.26 -11.11
C GLY A 104 -4.27 -18.75 -10.81
N LYS A 105 -3.60 -19.24 -9.78
CA LYS A 105 -3.53 -20.66 -9.42
C LYS A 105 -4.47 -21.05 -8.29
N ASN A 106 -4.96 -20.10 -7.52
CA ASN A 106 -5.78 -20.33 -6.35
C ASN A 106 -7.22 -19.87 -6.58
N LYS A 107 -8.17 -20.54 -5.92
CA LYS A 107 -9.59 -20.16 -5.99
C LYS A 107 -9.81 -18.76 -5.37
N PRO A 108 -10.81 -17.99 -5.82
CA PRO A 108 -11.09 -16.66 -5.29
C PRO A 108 -11.19 -16.60 -3.76
N VAL A 109 -11.80 -17.60 -3.12
CA VAL A 109 -11.93 -17.65 -1.65
C VAL A 109 -10.58 -17.86 -0.97
N GLU A 110 -9.69 -18.68 -1.54
CA GLU A 110 -8.33 -18.88 -1.02
C GLU A 110 -7.52 -17.59 -1.11
N VAL A 111 -7.60 -16.90 -2.26
CA VAL A 111 -6.99 -15.59 -2.49
C VAL A 111 -7.52 -14.56 -1.48
N ALA A 112 -8.83 -14.53 -1.25
CA ALA A 112 -9.46 -13.64 -0.29
C ALA A 112 -9.06 -13.93 1.16
N LEU A 113 -8.95 -15.20 1.56
CA LEU A 113 -8.50 -15.57 2.90
C LEU A 113 -7.03 -15.21 3.14
N LYS A 114 -6.20 -15.26 2.12
CA LYS A 114 -4.80 -14.85 2.21
C LYS A 114 -4.63 -13.37 2.56
N CYS A 115 -5.58 -12.52 2.17
CA CYS A 115 -5.64 -11.12 2.59
C CYS A 115 -5.54 -10.96 4.12
N PHE A 116 -6.29 -11.77 4.85
CA PHE A 116 -6.25 -11.76 6.32
C PHE A 116 -4.89 -12.21 6.86
N GLU A 117 -4.28 -13.24 6.27
CA GLU A 117 -2.94 -13.68 6.65
C GLU A 117 -1.86 -12.61 6.43
N CYS A 118 -2.06 -11.74 5.43
CA CYS A 118 -1.18 -10.59 5.17
C CYS A 118 -1.47 -9.40 6.09
N GLY A 119 -2.54 -9.45 6.90
CA GLY A 119 -2.94 -8.35 7.77
C GLY A 119 -3.44 -7.14 7.01
N PHE A 120 -4.10 -7.33 5.85
CA PHE A 120 -4.64 -6.23 5.05
C PHE A 120 -6.02 -5.78 5.53
N ASP A 121 -6.34 -4.50 5.34
CA ASP A 121 -7.65 -3.90 5.61
C ASP A 121 -8.58 -3.95 4.41
N ILE A 122 -7.99 -3.91 3.22
CA ILE A 122 -8.72 -3.95 1.95
C ILE A 122 -8.04 -4.89 0.96
N GLN A 123 -8.84 -5.49 0.08
CA GLN A 123 -8.36 -6.27 -1.05
C GLN A 123 -9.28 -6.09 -2.26
N ALA A 124 -8.69 -6.18 -3.45
CA ALA A 124 -9.44 -6.31 -4.70
C ALA A 124 -8.86 -7.44 -5.55
N ILE A 125 -9.67 -8.46 -5.85
CA ILE A 125 -9.32 -9.50 -6.83
C ILE A 125 -9.69 -8.96 -8.21
N SER A 126 -8.71 -8.81 -9.08
CA SER A 126 -8.83 -8.08 -10.35
C SER A 126 -8.62 -8.96 -11.57
N ASP A 127 -9.19 -10.15 -11.58
CA ASP A 127 -9.09 -11.11 -12.68
C ASP A 127 -9.30 -10.47 -14.05
N HIS A 128 -8.53 -10.87 -15.05
CA HIS A 128 -8.57 -10.34 -16.43
C HIS A 128 -9.97 -10.39 -17.03
N GLY A 129 -10.60 -9.21 -17.14
CA GLY A 129 -11.94 -9.06 -17.71
C GLY A 129 -13.04 -9.88 -17.01
N ARG A 130 -12.88 -10.11 -15.68
CA ARG A 130 -13.77 -10.93 -14.85
C ARG A 130 -14.16 -10.16 -13.57
N TYR A 131 -14.82 -9.03 -13.76
CA TYR A 131 -15.32 -8.18 -12.68
C TYR A 131 -16.13 -8.94 -11.62
N TYR A 132 -16.91 -9.95 -12.04
CA TYR A 132 -17.78 -10.74 -11.15
C TYR A 132 -16.98 -11.40 -10.01
N THR A 133 -15.70 -11.72 -10.19
CA THR A 133 -14.89 -12.32 -9.12
C THR A 133 -14.82 -11.41 -7.90
N SER A 134 -14.46 -10.14 -8.09
CA SER A 134 -14.40 -9.17 -6.99
C SER A 134 -15.77 -8.89 -6.38
N ALA A 135 -16.81 -8.77 -7.21
CA ALA A 135 -18.19 -8.55 -6.77
C ALA A 135 -18.72 -9.72 -5.93
N ASP A 136 -18.45 -10.96 -6.34
CA ASP A 136 -18.84 -12.17 -5.60
C ASP A 136 -18.11 -12.28 -4.27
N MET A 137 -16.81 -11.95 -4.21
CA MET A 137 -16.06 -11.93 -2.94
C MET A 137 -16.56 -10.82 -2.01
N GLN A 138 -16.81 -9.62 -2.53
CA GLN A 138 -17.43 -8.55 -1.75
C GLN A 138 -18.79 -8.99 -1.15
N LYS A 139 -19.64 -9.63 -1.94
CA LYS A 139 -20.94 -10.15 -1.51
C LYS A 139 -20.80 -11.32 -0.51
N LEU A 140 -19.84 -12.22 -0.72
CA LEU A 140 -19.60 -13.35 0.18
C LEU A 140 -19.14 -12.89 1.54
N PHE A 141 -18.05 -12.13 1.59
CA PHE A 141 -17.43 -11.68 2.84
C PHE A 141 -18.24 -10.59 3.54
N GLY A 142 -19.02 -9.80 2.80
CA GLY A 142 -19.97 -8.82 3.36
C GLY A 142 -21.09 -9.42 4.22
N LYS A 143 -21.27 -10.75 4.22
CA LYS A 143 -22.21 -11.44 5.12
C LYS A 143 -21.63 -11.63 6.53
N TYR A 144 -20.34 -11.45 6.71
CA TYR A 144 -19.63 -11.69 7.95
C TYR A 144 -19.17 -10.38 8.58
N PRO A 145 -19.18 -10.28 9.91
CA PRO A 145 -18.74 -9.05 10.61
C PRO A 145 -17.21 -8.95 10.64
N THR A 146 -16.58 -8.78 9.47
CA THR A 146 -15.11 -8.66 9.33
C THR A 146 -14.63 -7.22 9.36
N SER A 147 -13.36 -7.00 9.71
CA SER A 147 -12.70 -5.70 9.58
C SER A 147 -12.25 -5.42 8.14
N VAL A 148 -11.88 -6.47 7.41
CA VAL A 148 -11.41 -6.41 6.03
C VAL A 148 -12.54 -6.12 5.06
N LYS A 149 -12.29 -5.26 4.09
CA LYS A 149 -13.22 -4.95 3.00
C LYS A 149 -12.67 -5.39 1.65
N PHE A 150 -13.56 -5.99 0.87
CA PHE A 150 -13.29 -6.35 -0.52
C PHE A 150 -13.84 -5.27 -1.44
N LEU A 151 -13.01 -4.76 -2.33
CA LEU A 151 -13.36 -3.75 -3.32
C LEU A 151 -13.67 -4.41 -4.66
N ASN A 152 -14.56 -3.81 -5.43
CA ASN A 152 -14.77 -4.23 -6.81
C ASN A 152 -13.55 -3.88 -7.66
N ALA A 153 -13.16 -4.77 -8.55
CA ALA A 153 -12.09 -4.52 -9.50
C ALA A 153 -12.13 -5.51 -10.67
N GLU A 154 -11.47 -5.14 -11.74
CA GLU A 154 -11.05 -6.02 -12.82
C GLU A 154 -9.82 -5.44 -13.52
N GLU A 155 -8.93 -6.27 -14.00
CA GLU A 155 -7.92 -5.86 -14.95
C GLU A 155 -8.51 -5.92 -16.36
N CYS A 156 -8.66 -4.74 -16.99
CA CYS A 156 -9.26 -4.61 -18.33
C CYS A 156 -8.34 -5.18 -19.40
N HIS A 157 -8.91 -5.88 -20.39
CA HIS A 157 -8.14 -6.71 -21.31
C HIS A 157 -8.19 -6.24 -22.79
N PHE A 158 -8.76 -5.07 -23.07
CA PHE A 158 -8.88 -4.57 -24.44
C PHE A 158 -7.75 -3.66 -24.86
N ALA A 159 -7.12 -2.97 -23.91
CA ALA A 159 -5.89 -2.21 -24.12
C ALA A 159 -4.65 -3.02 -23.70
N TYR A 160 -3.49 -2.58 -24.14
CA TYR A 160 -2.21 -3.10 -23.71
C TYR A 160 -1.19 -1.92 -23.66
N PRO A 161 -0.49 -1.72 -22.53
CA PRO A 161 -0.66 -2.37 -21.23
C PRO A 161 -2.05 -2.26 -20.64
N HIS A 162 -2.36 -3.08 -19.68
CA HIS A 162 -3.69 -3.16 -19.09
C HIS A 162 -4.03 -1.91 -18.26
N ILE A 163 -5.32 -1.57 -18.25
CA ILE A 163 -5.90 -0.59 -17.34
C ILE A 163 -6.69 -1.34 -16.28
N HIS A 164 -6.44 -1.00 -15.04
CA HIS A 164 -7.18 -1.55 -13.92
C HIS A 164 -8.41 -0.69 -13.62
N ASN A 165 -9.56 -1.33 -13.58
CA ASN A 165 -10.80 -0.75 -13.07
C ASN A 165 -10.86 -0.97 -11.56
N LEU A 166 -10.33 -0.05 -10.78
CA LEU A 166 -10.35 -0.13 -9.32
C LEU A 166 -11.58 0.56 -8.75
N GLY A 167 -12.42 -0.18 -8.05
CA GLY A 167 -13.59 0.34 -7.35
C GLY A 167 -14.74 0.79 -8.24
N GLY A 168 -14.71 0.50 -9.54
CA GLY A 168 -15.82 0.80 -10.43
C GLY A 168 -17.09 0.00 -10.07
N SER A 169 -18.26 0.56 -10.33
CA SER A 169 -19.55 -0.06 -10.01
C SER A 169 -19.97 -1.15 -11.01
N GLU A 170 -19.32 -1.21 -12.16
CA GLU A 170 -19.67 -2.12 -13.26
C GLU A 170 -18.41 -2.63 -13.98
N SER A 171 -18.57 -3.76 -14.69
CA SER A 171 -17.52 -4.31 -15.55
C SER A 171 -17.27 -3.44 -16.78
N VAL A 172 -16.05 -2.97 -16.94
CA VAL A 172 -15.58 -2.29 -18.17
C VAL A 172 -15.51 -3.27 -19.33
N SER A 173 -15.02 -4.47 -19.07
CA SER A 173 -14.88 -5.49 -20.11
C SER A 173 -16.23 -5.95 -20.68
N ASP A 174 -17.23 -6.16 -19.82
CA ASP A 174 -18.57 -6.52 -20.28
C ASP A 174 -19.26 -5.34 -20.97
N TYR A 175 -19.06 -4.13 -20.45
CA TYR A 175 -19.55 -2.93 -21.15
C TYR A 175 -19.00 -2.84 -22.57
N ILE A 176 -17.69 -3.02 -22.76
CA ILE A 176 -17.06 -3.00 -24.09
C ILE A 176 -17.61 -4.12 -24.96
N ARG A 177 -17.71 -5.37 -24.46
CA ARG A 177 -18.25 -6.51 -25.22
C ARG A 177 -19.66 -6.23 -25.72
N ASN A 178 -20.48 -5.55 -24.92
CA ASN A 178 -21.85 -5.22 -25.29
C ASN A 178 -21.97 -3.96 -26.18
N HIS A 179 -20.88 -3.18 -26.33
CA HIS A 179 -20.86 -1.90 -27.06
C HIS A 179 -19.64 -1.79 -27.99
N ILE A 180 -19.24 -2.88 -28.63
CA ILE A 180 -18.05 -2.95 -29.50
C ILE A 180 -18.01 -1.84 -30.56
N PRO A 181 -19.08 -1.56 -31.34
CA PRO A 181 -19.04 -0.49 -32.32
C PRO A 181 -18.82 0.90 -31.71
N GLN A 182 -19.47 1.19 -30.59
CA GLN A 182 -19.34 2.47 -29.90
C GLN A 182 -17.93 2.64 -29.29
N TYR A 183 -17.37 1.56 -28.71
CA TYR A 183 -16.01 1.56 -28.21
C TYR A 183 -15.00 1.88 -29.30
N TYR A 184 -15.04 1.16 -30.44
CA TYR A 184 -14.10 1.43 -31.52
C TYR A 184 -14.31 2.79 -32.19
N ALA A 185 -15.53 3.28 -32.29
CA ALA A 185 -15.79 4.64 -32.74
C ALA A 185 -15.17 5.69 -31.82
N ARG A 186 -15.21 5.43 -30.49
CA ARG A 186 -14.52 6.28 -29.50
C ARG A 186 -13.00 6.20 -29.65
N VAL A 187 -12.43 5.00 -29.77
CA VAL A 187 -10.99 4.79 -30.01
C VAL A 187 -10.53 5.56 -31.28
N GLU A 188 -11.26 5.46 -32.36
CA GLU A 188 -10.94 6.21 -33.59
C GLU A 188 -10.99 7.72 -33.38
N LYS A 189 -11.98 8.21 -32.64
CA LYS A 189 -12.10 9.65 -32.33
C LYS A 189 -10.91 10.13 -31.48
N ILE A 190 -10.49 9.37 -30.47
CA ILE A 190 -9.32 9.69 -29.63
C ILE A 190 -8.05 9.66 -30.51
N MET A 191 -7.91 8.64 -31.36
CA MET A 191 -6.74 8.44 -32.21
C MET A 191 -6.46 9.63 -33.13
N LYS A 192 -7.53 10.32 -33.61
CA LYS A 192 -7.41 11.54 -34.46
C LYS A 192 -6.71 12.69 -33.70
N GLY A 193 -6.75 12.71 -32.38
CA GLY A 193 -6.08 13.70 -31.52
C GLY A 193 -4.66 13.30 -31.11
N ILE A 194 -4.12 12.19 -31.60
CA ILE A 194 -2.77 11.72 -31.32
C ILE A 194 -1.87 12.01 -32.52
N SER A 195 -0.66 12.51 -32.28
CA SER A 195 0.28 12.89 -33.32
C SER A 195 0.51 11.79 -34.37
N GLU A 196 0.40 12.15 -35.63
CA GLU A 196 0.64 11.24 -36.75
C GLU A 196 2.11 10.83 -36.93
N THR A 197 3.03 11.46 -36.20
CA THR A 197 4.43 11.06 -36.15
C THR A 197 4.60 9.70 -35.45
N LEU A 198 3.63 9.30 -34.62
CA LEU A 198 3.61 7.98 -34.00
C LEU A 198 3.03 6.93 -34.96
N PRO A 199 3.58 5.69 -34.95
CA PRO A 199 3.06 4.59 -35.74
C PRO A 199 1.55 4.35 -35.47
N PHE A 200 0.80 3.93 -36.48
CA PHE A 200 -0.64 3.68 -36.37
C PHE A 200 -1.00 2.77 -35.18
N ARG A 201 -0.25 1.66 -35.00
CA ARG A 201 -0.48 0.71 -33.91
C ARG A 201 -0.31 1.38 -32.54
N VAL A 202 0.74 2.16 -32.37
CA VAL A 202 1.01 2.91 -31.12
C VAL A 202 -0.11 3.89 -30.81
N ARG A 203 -0.56 4.66 -31.82
CA ARG A 203 -1.70 5.59 -31.66
C ARG A 203 -2.98 4.87 -31.24
N LYS A 204 -3.23 3.71 -31.85
CA LYS A 204 -4.41 2.89 -31.55
C LYS A 204 -4.36 2.34 -30.11
N ASP A 205 -3.20 1.88 -29.64
CA ASP A 205 -3.05 1.35 -28.30
C ASP A 205 -3.17 2.47 -27.24
N ILE A 206 -2.61 3.66 -27.48
CA ILE A 206 -2.84 4.84 -26.63
C ILE A 206 -4.33 5.18 -26.57
N ALA A 207 -5.02 5.21 -27.72
CA ALA A 207 -6.43 5.54 -27.78
C ALA A 207 -7.32 4.51 -27.06
N LYS A 208 -6.94 3.24 -27.07
CA LYS A 208 -7.63 2.19 -26.30
C LYS A 208 -7.46 2.39 -24.80
N ILE A 209 -6.24 2.65 -24.32
CA ILE A 209 -5.96 2.95 -22.91
C ILE A 209 -6.85 4.10 -22.44
N GLU A 210 -6.90 5.19 -23.22
CA GLU A 210 -7.70 6.36 -22.87
C GLU A 210 -9.21 6.07 -22.89
N ALA A 211 -9.69 5.29 -23.86
CA ALA A 211 -11.09 4.90 -23.96
C ALA A 211 -11.52 3.97 -22.80
N GLU A 212 -10.67 3.03 -22.39
CA GLU A 212 -10.94 2.19 -21.21
C GLU A 212 -10.96 3.02 -19.92
N ALA A 213 -9.99 3.91 -19.73
CA ALA A 213 -9.95 4.81 -18.57
C ALA A 213 -11.19 5.71 -18.48
N GLU A 214 -11.72 6.18 -19.61
CA GLU A 214 -12.99 6.93 -19.63
C GLU A 214 -14.17 6.09 -19.13
N ILE A 215 -14.22 4.80 -19.47
CA ILE A 215 -15.28 3.90 -19.02
C ILE A 215 -15.12 3.61 -17.53
N VAL A 216 -13.89 3.38 -17.04
CA VAL A 216 -13.62 3.24 -15.61
C VAL A 216 -14.14 4.46 -14.84
N ARG A 217 -13.81 5.66 -15.29
CA ARG A 217 -14.28 6.91 -14.67
C ARG A 217 -15.81 7.05 -14.71
N LYS A 218 -16.43 6.64 -15.82
CA LYS A 218 -17.90 6.58 -15.96
C LYS A 218 -18.55 5.72 -14.88
N PHE A 219 -17.92 4.62 -14.51
CA PHE A 219 -18.40 3.72 -13.45
C PHE A 219 -17.91 4.09 -12.05
N GLY A 220 -17.33 5.28 -11.89
CA GLY A 220 -16.90 5.80 -10.60
C GLY A 220 -15.61 5.16 -10.07
N GLY A 221 -14.90 4.37 -10.87
CA GLY A 221 -13.61 3.76 -10.54
C GLY A 221 -12.44 4.73 -10.63
N ILE A 222 -11.25 4.22 -10.33
CA ILE A 222 -9.94 4.80 -10.63
C ILE A 222 -9.34 3.96 -11.76
N ALA A 223 -8.93 4.61 -12.85
CA ALA A 223 -8.16 3.97 -13.91
C ALA A 223 -6.69 3.92 -13.49
N VAL A 224 -6.23 2.76 -13.01
CA VAL A 224 -4.83 2.55 -12.66
C VAL A 224 -4.08 2.00 -13.87
N PHE A 225 -2.92 2.57 -14.15
CA PHE A 225 -2.03 2.08 -15.18
C PHE A 225 -1.13 0.99 -14.61
N ASN A 226 -1.45 -0.25 -14.98
CA ASN A 226 -0.82 -1.44 -14.41
C ASN A 226 0.57 -1.69 -14.98
N HIS A 227 1.46 -2.26 -14.14
CA HIS A 227 2.78 -2.82 -14.47
C HIS A 227 3.43 -2.22 -15.73
N PRO A 228 3.68 -0.91 -15.76
CA PRO A 228 4.09 -0.16 -16.96
C PRO A 228 5.36 -0.69 -17.63
N TYR A 229 6.17 -1.45 -16.91
CA TYR A 229 7.41 -2.05 -17.42
C TYR A 229 7.39 -3.58 -17.39
N TRP A 230 6.18 -4.17 -17.42
CA TRP A 230 6.05 -5.61 -17.50
C TRP A 230 6.82 -6.19 -18.69
N GLN A 231 7.57 -7.25 -18.44
CA GLN A 231 8.40 -7.91 -19.41
C GLN A 231 7.93 -9.34 -19.62
N LYS A 232 7.56 -9.67 -20.86
CA LYS A 232 7.28 -11.05 -21.23
C LYS A 232 8.57 -11.71 -21.70
N GLY A 233 8.96 -12.83 -21.11
CA GLY A 233 10.02 -13.65 -21.67
C GLY A 233 11.02 -14.13 -20.64
N ASP A 234 11.82 -15.10 -21.07
CA ASP A 234 12.88 -15.66 -20.25
C ASP A 234 13.96 -14.60 -19.94
N VAL A 235 14.72 -14.87 -18.90
CA VAL A 235 15.79 -13.99 -18.39
C VAL A 235 16.82 -13.56 -19.45
N LYS A 236 16.86 -14.21 -20.61
CA LYS A 236 17.79 -13.89 -21.71
C LYS A 236 17.38 -12.66 -22.52
N ASN A 237 16.11 -12.23 -22.44
CA ASN A 237 15.58 -11.08 -23.17
C ASN A 237 15.20 -9.92 -22.25
N MET A 238 15.98 -9.65 -21.23
CA MET A 238 15.75 -8.61 -20.20
C MET A 238 15.50 -7.18 -20.73
N PHE A 239 15.69 -6.94 -22.01
CA PHE A 239 15.49 -5.61 -22.63
C PHE A 239 14.20 -5.48 -23.42
N TYR A 240 13.36 -6.50 -23.45
CA TYR A 240 12.14 -6.46 -24.24
C TYR A 240 11.00 -5.80 -23.44
N ASN A 241 10.98 -4.48 -23.46
CA ASN A 241 9.81 -3.74 -22.98
C ASN A 241 8.75 -3.79 -24.09
N GLN A 242 7.54 -4.25 -23.75
CA GLN A 242 6.45 -4.37 -24.72
C GLN A 242 5.92 -3.01 -25.16
N MET A 243 6.23 -1.93 -24.42
CA MET A 243 5.80 -0.58 -24.74
C MET A 243 6.97 0.30 -25.16
N PRO A 244 6.97 0.85 -26.39
CA PRO A 244 7.97 1.83 -26.80
C PRO A 244 7.93 3.07 -25.92
N LYS A 245 9.11 3.67 -25.62
CA LYS A 245 9.18 4.89 -24.79
C LYS A 245 8.27 6.01 -25.31
N GLN A 246 8.16 6.17 -26.62
CA GLN A 246 7.31 7.19 -27.24
C GLN A 246 5.81 7.00 -26.93
N MET A 247 5.36 5.74 -26.86
CA MET A 247 3.99 5.43 -26.43
C MET A 247 3.79 5.78 -24.96
N TRP A 248 4.76 5.41 -24.15
CA TRP A 248 4.80 5.68 -22.73
C TRP A 248 4.71 7.17 -22.41
N ASP A 249 5.61 7.96 -23.03
CA ASP A 249 5.61 9.42 -22.88
C ASP A 249 4.24 10.00 -23.27
N ALA A 250 3.66 9.57 -24.38
CA ALA A 250 2.37 10.05 -24.85
C ALA A 250 1.21 9.69 -23.90
N VAL A 251 1.18 8.48 -23.35
CA VAL A 251 0.15 8.06 -22.38
C VAL A 251 0.21 8.92 -21.12
N CYS A 252 1.42 9.21 -20.61
CA CYS A 252 1.62 10.03 -19.44
C CYS A 252 1.33 11.51 -19.70
N GLU A 253 1.83 12.08 -20.81
CA GLU A 253 1.59 13.48 -21.18
C GLU A 253 0.10 13.79 -21.42
N ARG A 254 -0.62 12.82 -21.96
CA ARG A 254 -2.07 12.91 -22.18
C ARG A 254 -2.90 12.64 -20.92
N LYS A 255 -2.27 12.21 -19.81
CA LYS A 255 -2.95 11.81 -18.55
C LYS A 255 -4.08 10.80 -18.83
N SER A 256 -3.76 9.78 -19.61
CA SER A 256 -4.72 8.77 -20.06
C SER A 256 -5.23 7.87 -18.95
N PHE A 257 -4.68 7.99 -17.73
CA PHE A 257 -5.03 7.22 -16.54
C PHE A 257 -5.06 8.14 -15.29
N ASP A 258 -5.50 7.63 -14.14
CA ASP A 258 -5.67 8.41 -12.90
C ASP A 258 -4.56 8.14 -11.88
N ALA A 259 -4.07 6.91 -11.78
CA ALA A 259 -3.03 6.50 -10.86
C ALA A 259 -2.04 5.55 -11.54
N TYR A 260 -0.83 5.53 -11.02
CA TYR A 260 0.31 4.79 -11.57
C TYR A 260 0.71 3.67 -10.61
N GLU A 261 0.72 2.44 -11.07
CA GLU A 261 1.22 1.31 -10.32
C GLU A 261 2.76 1.28 -10.35
N ILE A 262 3.39 1.92 -9.36
CA ILE A 262 4.85 2.03 -9.28
C ILE A 262 5.50 0.75 -8.73
N VAL A 263 4.77 0.03 -7.88
CA VAL A 263 5.14 -1.28 -7.36
C VAL A 263 4.18 -2.30 -7.93
N ASN A 264 4.72 -3.23 -8.69
CA ASN A 264 4.07 -4.47 -9.08
C ASN A 264 5.07 -5.59 -8.79
N TYR A 265 4.81 -6.38 -7.74
CA TYR A 265 5.76 -7.38 -7.29
C TYR A 265 5.91 -8.53 -8.29
N GLY A 266 4.83 -8.94 -8.95
CA GLY A 266 4.85 -9.98 -9.99
C GLY A 266 5.75 -9.66 -11.17
N CYS A 267 6.02 -8.37 -11.42
CA CYS A 267 6.92 -7.91 -12.47
C CYS A 267 8.40 -7.82 -12.05
N GLY A 268 8.69 -7.99 -10.75
CA GLY A 268 10.04 -8.03 -10.20
C GLY A 268 10.73 -6.66 -10.03
N ASP A 269 11.92 -6.71 -9.47
CA ASP A 269 12.73 -5.56 -9.05
C ASP A 269 13.17 -4.65 -10.21
N ILE A 270 13.47 -5.20 -11.38
CA ILE A 270 13.87 -4.43 -12.56
C ILE A 270 12.71 -3.54 -13.02
N SER A 271 11.50 -4.07 -13.04
CA SER A 271 10.30 -3.35 -13.42
C SER A 271 10.01 -2.20 -12.45
N ILE A 272 10.09 -2.47 -11.16
CA ILE A 272 9.95 -1.46 -10.09
C ILE A 272 11.00 -0.37 -10.24
N SER A 273 12.27 -0.74 -10.42
CA SER A 273 13.38 0.22 -10.58
C SER A 273 13.17 1.14 -11.79
N ARG A 274 12.67 0.61 -12.90
CA ARG A 274 12.36 1.40 -14.09
C ARG A 274 11.15 2.32 -13.88
N ALA A 275 10.12 1.84 -13.19
CA ALA A 275 8.95 2.63 -12.84
C ALA A 275 9.33 3.83 -11.95
N VAL A 276 10.20 3.61 -10.96
CA VAL A 276 10.73 4.67 -10.08
C VAL A 276 11.52 5.71 -10.90
N ALA A 277 12.43 5.27 -11.76
CA ALA A 277 13.19 6.19 -12.61
C ALA A 277 12.28 7.01 -13.54
N ASN A 278 11.24 6.38 -14.07
CA ASN A 278 10.27 7.07 -14.93
C ASN A 278 9.44 8.10 -14.16
N ILE A 279 8.96 7.78 -12.97
CA ILE A 279 8.23 8.76 -12.14
C ILE A 279 9.11 9.97 -11.81
N ALA A 280 10.41 9.77 -11.53
CA ALA A 280 11.33 10.88 -11.34
C ALA A 280 11.46 11.76 -12.60
N GLU A 281 11.56 11.13 -13.79
CA GLU A 281 11.58 11.84 -15.08
C GLU A 281 10.27 12.62 -15.31
N LEU A 282 9.11 12.00 -15.04
CA LEU A 282 7.80 12.64 -15.19
C LEU A 282 7.64 13.84 -14.23
N ARG A 283 8.03 13.70 -12.98
CA ARG A 283 8.01 14.80 -12.00
C ARG A 283 8.89 15.97 -12.43
N ALA A 284 10.07 15.69 -13.00
CA ALA A 284 10.94 16.73 -13.57
C ALA A 284 10.27 17.49 -14.75
N LYS A 285 9.31 16.87 -15.44
CA LYS A 285 8.46 17.47 -16.49
C LYS A 285 7.19 18.13 -15.93
N GLY A 286 6.98 18.16 -14.62
CA GLY A 286 5.75 18.69 -13.99
C GLY A 286 4.55 17.74 -14.04
N LEU A 287 4.77 16.48 -14.36
CA LEU A 287 3.75 15.43 -14.36
C LEU A 287 3.89 14.59 -13.08
N ASP A 288 2.95 14.71 -12.18
CA ASP A 288 2.98 14.01 -10.89
C ASP A 288 1.67 13.25 -10.68
N PHE A 289 1.77 11.93 -10.71
CA PHE A 289 0.64 11.01 -10.61
C PHE A 289 0.49 10.46 -9.19
N PRO A 290 -0.76 10.14 -8.76
CA PRO A 290 -0.99 9.27 -7.61
C PRO A 290 -0.26 7.93 -7.80
N LEU A 291 0.38 7.43 -6.73
CA LEU A 291 1.13 6.18 -6.77
C LEU A 291 0.40 5.12 -5.97
N VAL A 292 0.33 3.90 -6.52
CA VAL A 292 -0.17 2.71 -5.85
C VAL A 292 0.82 1.56 -6.03
N GLY A 293 0.75 0.60 -5.11
CA GLY A 293 1.51 -0.64 -5.17
C GLY A 293 0.57 -1.82 -5.00
N SER A 294 0.90 -2.92 -5.64
CA SER A 294 0.19 -4.18 -5.58
C SER A 294 1.12 -5.36 -5.85
N SER A 295 0.64 -6.57 -5.55
CA SER A 295 1.45 -7.77 -5.79
C SER A 295 1.37 -8.27 -7.23
N ASP A 296 0.23 -8.11 -7.90
CA ASP A 296 -0.10 -8.83 -9.13
C ASP A 296 0.08 -10.35 -8.96
N ALA A 297 -0.31 -10.82 -7.76
CA ALA A 297 -0.07 -12.19 -7.36
C ALA A 297 -0.96 -13.15 -8.14
N HIS A 298 -0.33 -14.13 -8.77
CA HIS A 298 -0.98 -15.25 -9.44
C HIS A 298 -0.99 -16.53 -8.59
N MET A 299 -0.32 -16.48 -7.45
CA MET A 299 -0.31 -17.50 -6.39
C MET A 299 -0.45 -16.83 -5.02
N VAL A 300 -1.10 -17.49 -4.07
CA VAL A 300 -1.30 -16.92 -2.72
C VAL A 300 0.01 -16.66 -1.98
N GLU A 301 1.07 -17.38 -2.33
CA GLU A 301 2.42 -17.21 -1.77
C GLU A 301 3.05 -15.85 -2.13
N ASP A 302 2.64 -15.27 -3.26
CA ASP A 302 3.18 -13.98 -3.74
C ASP A 302 2.43 -12.78 -3.15
N GLN A 303 1.31 -12.99 -2.46
CA GLN A 303 0.61 -11.91 -1.78
C GLN A 303 1.40 -11.39 -0.58
N GLY A 304 1.31 -10.08 -0.33
CA GLY A 304 1.95 -9.44 0.81
C GLY A 304 3.35 -8.90 0.51
N PHE A 305 3.84 -9.03 -0.73
CA PHE A 305 5.13 -8.48 -1.16
C PHE A 305 5.00 -7.14 -1.92
N GLY A 306 3.83 -6.85 -2.47
CA GLY A 306 3.47 -5.57 -3.08
C GLY A 306 2.12 -5.12 -2.57
N TYR A 307 2.00 -3.88 -2.08
CA TYR A 307 0.75 -3.34 -1.57
C TYR A 307 0.79 -1.82 -1.42
N SER A 308 -0.31 -1.22 -1.06
CA SER A 308 -0.42 0.21 -0.74
C SER A 308 -0.75 0.44 0.74
N VAL A 309 -0.25 1.55 1.30
CA VAL A 309 -0.79 2.17 2.52
C VAL A 309 -1.46 3.47 2.13
N ILE A 310 -2.76 3.58 2.40
CA ILE A 310 -3.61 4.67 1.96
C ILE A 310 -4.09 5.43 3.20
N PHE A 311 -3.83 6.73 3.26
CA PHE A 311 -4.23 7.58 4.39
C PHE A 311 -5.58 8.22 4.07
N ALA A 312 -6.65 7.57 4.51
CA ALA A 312 -8.03 7.93 4.22
C ALA A 312 -8.85 8.21 5.49
N LYS A 313 -9.96 8.92 5.36
CA LYS A 313 -10.86 9.21 6.51
C LYS A 313 -11.53 7.95 7.02
N SER A 314 -11.85 7.02 6.13
CA SER A 314 -12.41 5.70 6.45
C SER A 314 -12.05 4.71 5.35
N ASN A 315 -12.36 3.42 5.57
CA ASN A 315 -12.23 2.38 4.55
C ASN A 315 -13.43 2.30 3.59
N SER A 316 -14.22 3.37 3.44
CA SER A 316 -15.22 3.47 2.38
C SER A 316 -14.54 3.68 1.02
N TRP A 317 -15.14 3.17 -0.07
CA TRP A 317 -14.58 3.40 -1.40
C TRP A 317 -14.41 4.89 -1.72
N ALA A 318 -15.35 5.71 -1.32
CA ALA A 318 -15.30 7.16 -1.55
C ALA A 318 -14.07 7.81 -0.90
N ASP A 319 -13.79 7.46 0.36
CA ASP A 319 -12.64 8.01 1.09
C ASP A 319 -11.30 7.45 0.60
N ILE A 320 -11.26 6.15 0.23
CA ILE A 320 -10.09 5.51 -0.38
C ILE A 320 -9.78 6.17 -1.73
N LYS A 321 -10.80 6.33 -2.58
CA LYS A 321 -10.67 6.99 -3.88
C LYS A 321 -10.16 8.42 -3.73
N ASP A 322 -10.75 9.20 -2.83
CA ASP A 322 -10.32 10.56 -2.55
C ASP A 322 -8.87 10.60 -2.07
N ALA A 323 -8.46 9.68 -1.19
CA ALA A 323 -7.10 9.59 -0.70
C ALA A 323 -6.11 9.29 -1.82
N ILE A 324 -6.37 8.28 -2.66
CA ILE A 324 -5.48 7.93 -3.77
C ILE A 324 -5.36 9.11 -4.75
N LEU A 325 -6.48 9.67 -5.20
CA LEU A 325 -6.46 10.77 -6.19
C LEU A 325 -5.79 12.04 -5.66
N ASN A 326 -5.80 12.26 -4.34
CA ASN A 326 -5.08 13.36 -3.68
C ASN A 326 -3.67 12.96 -3.20
N LYS A 327 -3.11 11.85 -3.71
CA LYS A 327 -1.73 11.37 -3.45
C LYS A 327 -1.47 11.09 -1.96
N ARG A 328 -2.49 10.75 -1.20
CA ARG A 328 -2.38 10.30 0.18
C ARG A 328 -2.25 8.78 0.24
N SER A 329 -1.35 8.25 -0.60
CA SER A 329 -1.00 6.84 -0.64
C SER A 329 0.49 6.66 -0.85
N VAL A 330 1.02 5.58 -0.31
CA VAL A 330 2.37 5.11 -0.59
C VAL A 330 2.30 3.68 -1.09
N ALA A 331 3.13 3.37 -2.10
CA ALA A 331 3.33 2.02 -2.59
C ALA A 331 4.47 1.35 -1.81
N VAL A 332 4.30 0.09 -1.47
CA VAL A 332 5.26 -0.67 -0.67
C VAL A 332 5.68 -1.92 -1.43
N ALA A 333 6.98 -2.13 -1.53
CA ALA A 333 7.57 -3.39 -1.97
C ALA A 333 8.30 -4.04 -0.79
N GLU A 334 7.96 -5.29 -0.48
CA GLU A 334 8.65 -6.09 0.52
C GLU A 334 9.52 -7.14 -0.17
N PHE A 335 10.75 -7.31 0.31
CA PHE A 335 11.68 -8.31 -0.17
C PHE A 335 12.13 -9.18 1.00
N ALA A 336 12.21 -10.50 0.76
CA ALA A 336 12.83 -11.39 1.71
C ALA A 336 14.30 -10.98 1.89
N TYR A 337 14.69 -10.63 3.11
CA TYR A 337 16.08 -10.32 3.40
C TYR A 337 16.87 -11.62 3.52
N LEU A 338 17.85 -11.83 2.62
CA LEU A 338 18.71 -13.00 2.61
C LEU A 338 19.84 -12.89 3.67
N ASP A 339 19.57 -12.31 4.81
CA ASP A 339 20.50 -12.35 5.93
C ASP A 339 20.42 -13.71 6.62
N LYS A 340 21.50 -14.45 6.58
CA LYS A 340 21.64 -15.75 7.23
C LYS A 340 21.45 -15.71 8.77
N THR A 341 21.45 -14.51 9.35
CA THR A 341 21.36 -14.32 10.80
C THR A 341 19.96 -13.92 11.28
N ASN A 342 19.06 -13.49 10.37
CA ASN A 342 17.72 -13.05 10.73
C ASN A 342 16.72 -13.26 9.57
N SER A 343 16.32 -14.52 9.37
CA SER A 343 15.47 -14.97 8.25
C SER A 343 14.09 -14.34 8.20
N ASP A 344 13.63 -13.72 9.30
CA ASP A 344 12.28 -13.17 9.40
C ASP A 344 12.20 -11.67 9.10
N ARG A 345 13.34 -11.03 8.85
CA ARG A 345 13.39 -9.60 8.53
C ARG A 345 13.16 -9.37 7.03
N ARG A 346 12.13 -8.61 6.71
CA ARG A 346 11.86 -8.16 5.34
C ARG A 346 12.43 -6.75 5.14
N ALA A 347 13.09 -6.52 4.01
CA ALA A 347 13.40 -5.18 3.56
C ALA A 347 12.16 -4.56 2.92
N ARG A 348 11.85 -3.31 3.26
CA ARG A 348 10.73 -2.55 2.69
C ARG A 348 11.24 -1.36 1.94
N LEU A 349 10.71 -1.15 0.74
CA LEU A 349 10.87 0.07 -0.03
C LEU A 349 9.51 0.75 -0.10
N VAL A 350 9.47 2.04 0.21
CA VAL A 350 8.25 2.85 0.24
C VAL A 350 8.37 3.97 -0.79
N PHE A 351 7.38 4.09 -1.67
CA PHE A 351 7.36 5.07 -2.75
C PHE A 351 6.10 5.92 -2.64
N GLY A 352 6.27 7.24 -2.60
CA GLY A 352 5.18 8.19 -2.47
C GLY A 352 5.69 9.56 -2.04
N ASP A 353 4.84 10.33 -1.36
CA ASP A 353 5.25 11.55 -0.68
C ASP A 353 6.04 11.18 0.60
N ASP A 354 7.15 11.88 0.84
CA ASP A 354 8.05 11.62 1.97
C ASP A 354 7.34 11.70 3.32
N ARG A 355 6.40 12.61 3.48
CA ARG A 355 5.60 12.77 4.70
C ARG A 355 4.85 11.49 5.05
N TYR A 356 4.12 10.92 4.07
CA TYR A 356 3.39 9.67 4.25
C TYR A 356 4.33 8.47 4.36
N GLY A 357 5.45 8.50 3.65
CA GLY A 357 6.47 7.46 3.70
C GLY A 357 7.09 7.31 5.08
N ARG A 358 7.48 8.41 5.71
CA ARG A 358 8.03 8.42 7.08
C ARG A 358 7.04 7.88 8.09
N PHE A 359 5.77 8.30 8.01
CA PHE A 359 4.75 7.78 8.90
C PHE A 359 4.46 6.30 8.62
N ALA A 360 4.48 5.83 7.38
CA ALA A 360 4.35 4.41 7.06
C ALA A 360 5.45 3.55 7.69
N TYR A 361 6.71 3.99 7.69
CA TYR A 361 7.81 3.29 8.37
C TYR A 361 7.56 3.16 9.89
N PHE A 362 7.10 4.23 10.54
CA PHE A 362 6.70 4.17 11.94
C PHE A 362 5.58 3.13 12.17
N LEU A 363 4.58 3.11 11.29
CA LEU A 363 3.47 2.15 11.39
C LEU A 363 3.92 0.70 11.23
N PHE A 364 4.89 0.42 10.37
CA PHE A 364 5.43 -0.93 10.18
C PHE A 364 6.11 -1.48 11.43
N ASP A 365 6.73 -0.62 12.21
CA ASP A 365 7.46 -1.05 13.41
C ASP A 365 6.58 -1.04 14.66
N GLU A 366 5.66 -0.07 14.79
CA GLU A 366 4.96 0.16 16.06
C GLU A 366 3.46 -0.24 16.03
N PHE A 367 2.83 -0.22 14.87
CA PHE A 367 1.38 -0.44 14.76
C PHE A 367 1.01 -1.76 14.07
N TYR A 368 1.49 -1.99 12.85
CA TYR A 368 1.08 -3.14 12.05
C TYR A 368 1.42 -4.50 12.68
N PRO A 369 2.49 -4.71 13.46
CA PRO A 369 2.70 -6.01 14.11
C PRO A 369 1.54 -6.44 15.00
N HIS A 370 0.92 -5.51 15.73
CA HIS A 370 -0.25 -5.78 16.55
C HIS A 370 -1.53 -5.90 15.73
N HIS A 371 -1.75 -4.96 14.81
CA HIS A 371 -2.92 -4.95 13.93
C HIS A 371 -2.99 -6.21 13.07
N ASP A 372 -1.88 -6.58 12.42
CA ASP A 372 -1.81 -7.75 11.55
C ASP A 372 -2.09 -9.05 12.32
N ALA A 373 -1.67 -9.14 13.59
CA ALA A 373 -1.97 -10.30 14.43
C ALA A 373 -3.48 -10.45 14.66
N LEU A 374 -4.19 -9.34 14.89
CA LEU A 374 -5.65 -9.34 15.06
C LEU A 374 -6.37 -9.73 13.75
N VAL A 375 -5.93 -9.18 12.62
CA VAL A 375 -6.52 -9.50 11.30
C VAL A 375 -6.27 -10.97 10.94
N LYS A 376 -5.09 -11.52 11.24
CA LYS A 376 -4.79 -12.96 11.08
C LYS A 376 -5.69 -13.85 11.93
N GLU A 377 -5.91 -13.49 13.19
CA GLU A 377 -6.84 -14.23 14.07
C GLU A 377 -8.26 -14.20 13.49
N GLU A 378 -8.71 -13.04 12.99
CA GLU A 378 -10.00 -12.89 12.32
C GLU A 378 -10.12 -13.83 11.09
N GLY A 379 -9.09 -13.87 10.25
CA GLY A 379 -9.04 -14.73 9.07
C GLY A 379 -9.08 -16.22 9.41
N ALA A 380 -8.37 -16.65 10.46
CA ALA A 380 -8.38 -18.03 10.92
C ALA A 380 -9.77 -18.47 11.39
N ILE A 381 -10.47 -17.60 12.14
CA ILE A 381 -11.86 -17.87 12.58
C ILE A 381 -12.79 -17.94 11.37
N LEU A 382 -12.65 -16.99 10.44
CA LEU A 382 -13.50 -16.95 9.25
C LEU A 382 -13.28 -18.17 8.35
N ALA A 383 -12.03 -18.60 8.16
CA ALA A 383 -11.71 -19.82 7.41
C ALA A 383 -12.35 -21.06 8.05
N ALA A 384 -12.33 -21.14 9.38
CA ALA A 384 -13.01 -22.23 10.11
C ALA A 384 -14.54 -22.17 9.89
N ILE A 385 -15.15 -21.00 9.91
CA ILE A 385 -16.58 -20.81 9.64
C ILE A 385 -16.94 -21.23 8.22
N LEU A 386 -16.15 -20.84 7.22
CA LEU A 386 -16.41 -21.18 5.82
C LEU A 386 -16.22 -22.67 5.51
N ASN A 387 -15.38 -23.36 6.27
CA ASN A 387 -15.13 -24.80 6.13
C ASN A 387 -16.01 -25.66 7.04
N ALA A 388 -16.76 -25.08 7.98
CA ALA A 388 -17.60 -25.83 8.90
C ALA A 388 -18.81 -26.45 8.17
N SER A 389 -18.99 -27.76 8.37
CA SER A 389 -20.20 -28.46 7.97
C SER A 389 -21.38 -28.30 8.95
N ASP A 390 -21.11 -27.70 10.12
CA ASP A 390 -22.05 -27.58 11.22
C ASP A 390 -22.81 -26.25 11.24
N ALA A 391 -24.05 -26.31 11.72
CA ALA A 391 -25.04 -25.23 11.66
C ALA A 391 -24.80 -24.06 12.63
N ASN A 392 -23.70 -24.04 13.40
CA ASN A 392 -23.46 -22.99 14.40
C ASN A 392 -22.01 -22.48 14.44
N PRO A 393 -21.57 -21.73 13.41
CA PRO A 393 -20.25 -21.11 13.42
C PRO A 393 -20.15 -20.03 14.51
N ASP A 394 -18.97 -19.87 15.13
CA ASP A 394 -18.72 -18.88 16.18
C ASP A 394 -18.62 -17.45 15.63
N ILE A 395 -19.74 -16.94 15.11
CA ILE A 395 -19.89 -15.56 14.63
C ILE A 395 -19.61 -14.55 15.73
N GLY A 396 -19.89 -14.89 17.00
CA GLY A 396 -19.65 -14.01 18.15
C GLY A 396 -18.17 -13.77 18.36
N LYS A 397 -17.35 -14.80 18.26
CA LYS A 397 -15.89 -14.68 18.34
C LYS A 397 -15.32 -13.86 17.18
N LEU A 398 -15.78 -14.12 15.96
CA LEU A 398 -15.38 -13.33 14.78
C LEU A 398 -15.68 -11.84 14.98
N LYS A 399 -16.89 -11.50 15.42
CA LYS A 399 -17.29 -10.11 15.67
C LYS A 399 -16.39 -9.44 16.71
N ASN A 400 -16.10 -10.12 17.83
CA ASN A 400 -15.24 -9.58 18.88
C ASN A 400 -13.82 -9.27 18.39
N VAL A 401 -13.20 -10.15 17.60
CA VAL A 401 -11.85 -9.91 17.05
C VAL A 401 -11.88 -8.78 16.03
N SER A 402 -12.88 -8.75 15.15
CA SER A 402 -13.08 -7.68 14.17
C SER A 402 -13.25 -6.30 14.84
N GLU A 403 -14.00 -6.22 15.96
CA GLU A 403 -14.13 -4.98 16.71
C GLU A 403 -12.78 -4.54 17.31
N LYS A 404 -11.95 -5.48 17.80
CA LYS A 404 -10.59 -5.17 18.27
C LYS A 404 -9.69 -4.68 17.15
N SER A 405 -9.72 -5.31 15.96
CA SER A 405 -8.95 -4.88 14.79
C SER A 405 -9.31 -3.44 14.39
N LYS A 406 -10.60 -3.12 14.34
CA LYS A 406 -11.09 -1.75 14.06
C LYS A 406 -10.69 -0.76 15.16
N ALA A 407 -10.75 -1.17 16.42
CA ALA A 407 -10.39 -0.33 17.57
C ALA A 407 -8.88 -0.07 17.65
N ALA A 408 -8.03 -0.94 17.09
CA ALA A 408 -6.59 -0.77 17.06
C ALA A 408 -6.17 0.57 16.41
N TYR A 409 -6.91 1.05 15.41
CA TYR A 409 -6.67 2.37 14.82
C TYR A 409 -6.82 3.53 15.81
N GLY A 410 -7.62 3.38 16.85
CA GLY A 410 -7.72 4.34 17.94
C GLY A 410 -6.44 4.46 18.76
N SER A 411 -5.66 3.38 18.85
CA SER A 411 -4.39 3.38 19.61
C SER A 411 -3.27 4.17 18.96
N ILE A 412 -3.34 4.41 17.64
CA ILE A 412 -2.38 5.30 16.93
C ILE A 412 -2.57 6.74 17.39
N LYS A 413 -3.77 7.10 17.82
CA LYS A 413 -4.22 8.46 18.12
C LYS A 413 -4.29 8.75 19.63
N ALA A 414 -3.90 7.78 20.44
CA ALA A 414 -3.92 7.89 21.91
C ALA A 414 -2.57 8.34 22.45
#